data_6d011edc9699cdcb168813cfe5dd6974
#
_entry.id   6d011edc9699cdcb168813cfe5dd6974
#
_cell.length_a   1.000
_cell.length_b   1.000
_cell.length_c   1.000
_cell.angle_alpha   90.00
_cell.angle_beta   90.00
_cell.angle_gamma   90.00
#
_symmetry.space_group_name_H-M   'P 1'
#
loop_
_entity.id
_entity.type
_entity.pdbx_description
1 polymer ?
#
loop_
_entity_poly.entity_id
_entity_poly.type
_entity_poly.pdbx_seq_one_letter_code
_entity_poly.pdbx_strand_id
1 'polypeptide(L)'
;MLVAPELASAKPYLLRAMYEWCCEQGLTPYVAVFVDEQVRVPQEFVRDNEITLNVGMDATNNLIIGNDSLEFKARFSGVPRQVFVPMTHILAIYGRENGQGMAFPISDIKHPPAKEIKAATDLISKKMAVTSSDIKKEKITPILKRVK
;
A
#
# COMPACT_ATOMS: atom_id res chain seq x y z
N MET A 1 -5.94 -22.81 18.17
CA MET A 1 -6.00 -21.53 17.79
C MET A 1 -7.39 -21.01 17.70
N LEU A 2 -7.59 -19.89 18.21
CA LEU A 2 -8.87 -19.32 18.17
C LEU A 2 -9.17 -18.71 16.87
N VAL A 3 -10.39 -18.80 16.45
CA VAL A 3 -10.79 -18.24 15.23
C VAL A 3 -11.78 -17.17 15.51
N ALA A 4 -11.58 -16.01 15.01
CA ALA A 4 -12.50 -14.93 15.23
C ALA A 4 -12.96 -14.43 13.88
N PRO A 5 -13.73 -15.17 13.25
CA PRO A 5 -14.13 -14.87 11.89
C PRO A 5 -14.87 -13.59 11.64
N GLU A 6 -15.53 -13.13 12.60
CA GLU A 6 -16.30 -11.94 12.33
C GLU A 6 -15.57 -10.63 12.58
N LEU A 7 -14.29 -10.69 12.83
CA LEU A 7 -13.59 -9.47 13.08
C LEU A 7 -13.33 -8.70 11.81
N ALA A 8 -13.38 -7.42 11.89
CA ALA A 8 -13.10 -6.59 10.76
C ALA A 8 -11.61 -6.65 10.44
N SER A 9 -11.27 -6.39 9.21
CA SER A 9 -9.87 -6.40 8.79
C SER A 9 -9.09 -5.30 9.47
N ALA A 10 -7.85 -5.55 9.80
CA ALA A 10 -7.00 -4.54 10.38
C ALA A 10 -6.40 -3.63 9.32
N LYS A 11 -6.54 -3.98 8.05
CA LYS A 11 -5.93 -3.25 6.98
C LYS A 11 -6.17 -1.75 6.99
N PRO A 12 -7.40 -1.27 7.14
CA PRO A 12 -7.60 0.17 7.11
C PRO A 12 -6.93 0.87 8.30
N TYR A 13 -6.85 0.17 9.43
CA TYR A 13 -6.21 0.77 10.60
C TYR A 13 -4.71 0.86 10.38
N LEU A 14 -4.13 -0.17 9.79
CA LEU A 14 -2.70 -0.15 9.49
C LEU A 14 -2.39 0.87 8.40
N LEU A 15 -3.27 1.02 7.45
CA LEU A 15 -3.08 1.98 6.38
C LEU A 15 -3.06 3.40 6.95
N ARG A 16 -3.99 3.70 7.86
CA ARG A 16 -4.03 5.01 8.47
C ARG A 16 -2.78 5.27 9.30
N ALA A 17 -2.31 4.26 10.01
CA ALA A 17 -1.12 4.42 10.83
C ALA A 17 0.11 4.65 9.95
N MET A 18 0.22 3.92 8.86
CA MET A 18 1.36 4.09 7.97
C MET A 18 1.31 5.44 7.27
N TYR A 19 0.12 5.90 6.94
CA TYR A 19 -0.04 7.20 6.32
C TYR A 19 0.46 8.27 7.28
N GLU A 20 0.04 8.19 8.52
CA GLU A 20 0.42 9.16 9.51
C GLU A 20 1.93 9.12 9.77
N TRP A 21 2.47 7.92 9.84
CA TRP A 21 3.90 7.76 10.05
C TRP A 21 4.68 8.43 8.91
N CYS A 22 4.27 8.21 7.68
CA CYS A 22 4.94 8.83 6.55
C CYS A 22 4.88 10.35 6.65
N CYS A 23 3.74 10.89 6.98
CA CYS A 23 3.59 12.33 7.07
C CYS A 23 4.47 12.91 8.18
N GLU A 24 4.53 12.24 9.30
CA GLU A 24 5.34 12.72 10.40
C GLU A 24 6.83 12.63 10.11
N GLN A 25 7.23 11.69 9.30
CA GLN A 25 8.64 11.53 8.97
C GLN A 25 9.05 12.37 7.76
N GLY A 26 8.15 13.14 7.22
CA GLY A 26 8.45 13.94 6.05
C GLY A 26 8.52 13.15 4.77
N LEU A 27 7.92 11.96 4.76
CA LEU A 27 7.91 11.13 3.57
C LEU A 27 6.62 11.34 2.81
N THR A 28 6.65 11.05 1.53
CA THR A 28 5.46 11.16 0.71
C THR A 28 4.81 9.78 0.62
N PRO A 29 3.62 9.61 1.18
CA PRO A 29 3.00 8.28 1.14
C PRO A 29 2.45 7.95 -0.23
N TYR A 30 2.87 6.80 -0.74
CA TYR A 30 2.38 6.28 -2.01
C TYR A 30 1.61 5.00 -1.71
N VAL A 31 0.52 4.81 -2.42
CA VAL A 31 -0.30 3.62 -2.25
C VAL A 31 -0.38 2.90 -3.59
N ALA A 32 -0.06 1.61 -3.56
CA ALA A 32 -0.18 0.77 -4.76
C ALA A 32 -1.54 0.09 -4.72
N VAL A 33 -2.22 0.09 -5.83
CA VAL A 33 -3.60 -0.38 -5.93
C VAL A 33 -3.78 -1.33 -7.10
N PHE A 34 -4.51 -2.41 -6.87
CA PHE A 34 -4.88 -3.31 -7.94
C PHE A 34 -6.17 -2.72 -8.54
N VAL A 35 -6.21 -2.56 -9.85
CA VAL A 35 -7.33 -1.89 -10.50
C VAL A 35 -8.22 -2.86 -11.26
N ASP A 36 -9.49 -2.82 -10.94
CA ASP A 36 -10.50 -3.56 -11.70
C ASP A 36 -11.69 -2.62 -11.78
N GLU A 37 -12.85 -3.13 -12.14
CA GLU A 37 -14.00 -2.27 -12.36
C GLU A 37 -14.53 -1.62 -11.09
N GLN A 38 -14.09 -2.05 -9.92
CA GLN A 38 -14.55 -1.45 -8.68
C GLN A 38 -13.74 -0.23 -8.28
N VAL A 39 -12.62 0.01 -8.95
CA VAL A 39 -11.72 1.10 -8.60
C VAL A 39 -11.94 2.26 -9.55
N ARG A 40 -12.10 3.46 -9.00
CA ARG A 40 -12.27 4.64 -9.81
C ARG A 40 -11.03 5.48 -9.79
N VAL A 41 -10.26 5.39 -10.85
CA VAL A 41 -9.02 6.13 -11.01
C VAL A 41 -8.88 6.47 -12.48
N PRO A 42 -8.03 7.43 -12.83
CA PRO A 42 -7.82 7.73 -14.23
C PRO A 42 -7.18 6.54 -14.91
N GLN A 43 -7.87 5.96 -15.87
CA GLN A 43 -7.41 4.75 -16.54
C GLN A 43 -6.13 4.95 -17.34
N GLU A 44 -5.89 6.15 -17.77
CA GLU A 44 -4.69 6.42 -18.56
C GLU A 44 -3.42 6.26 -17.73
N PHE A 45 -3.53 6.21 -16.41
CA PHE A 45 -2.35 6.02 -15.57
C PHE A 45 -2.23 4.60 -15.02
N VAL A 46 -3.16 3.72 -15.41
CA VAL A 46 -3.13 2.35 -14.95
C VAL A 46 -2.21 1.53 -15.86
N ARG A 47 -1.33 0.74 -15.25
CA ARG A 47 -0.46 -0.12 -16.01
C ARG A 47 -0.48 -1.52 -15.41
N ASP A 48 -0.69 -2.50 -16.25
CA ASP A 48 -0.74 -3.90 -15.80
C ASP A 48 -1.72 -4.09 -14.66
N ASN A 49 -2.86 -3.44 -14.75
CA ASN A 49 -3.91 -3.52 -13.75
C ASN A 49 -3.48 -2.99 -12.38
N GLU A 50 -2.53 -2.08 -12.37
CA GLU A 50 -2.11 -1.45 -11.13
C GLU A 50 -1.93 0.04 -11.32
N ILE A 51 -2.07 0.78 -10.26
CA ILE A 51 -1.80 2.19 -10.26
C ILE A 51 -1.15 2.54 -8.93
N THR A 52 -0.22 3.47 -8.95
CA THR A 52 0.39 3.96 -7.73
C THR A 52 -0.07 5.39 -7.54
N LEU A 53 -0.62 5.66 -6.37
CA LEU A 53 -1.22 6.96 -6.08
C LEU A 53 -0.45 7.70 -5.00
N ASN A 54 -0.24 8.97 -5.22
CA ASN A 54 0.38 9.82 -4.21
C ASN A 54 -0.75 10.29 -3.31
N VAL A 55 -0.76 9.87 -2.07
CA VAL A 55 -1.82 10.24 -1.15
C VAL A 55 -1.35 11.24 -0.09
N GLY A 56 -0.25 11.91 -0.36
CA GLY A 56 0.28 12.91 0.56
C GLY A 56 -0.65 14.10 0.70
N MET A 57 -0.51 14.82 1.78
CA MET A 57 -1.38 15.94 2.07
C MET A 57 -1.34 17.01 1.00
N ASP A 58 -0.20 17.21 0.39
CA ASP A 58 -0.09 18.23 -0.64
C ASP A 58 -0.67 17.78 -1.98
N ALA A 59 -0.89 16.51 -2.16
CA ALA A 59 -1.36 15.98 -3.42
C ALA A 59 -2.84 15.69 -3.45
N THR A 60 -3.51 15.73 -2.31
CA THR A 60 -4.89 15.29 -2.22
C THR A 60 -5.76 16.35 -1.55
N ASN A 61 -7.05 16.28 -1.85
CA ASN A 61 -8.03 17.10 -1.17
C ASN A 61 -9.10 16.17 -0.66
N ASN A 62 -9.58 16.43 0.52
CA ASN A 62 -10.65 15.65 1.14
C ASN A 62 -10.31 14.16 1.24
N LEU A 63 -9.08 13.88 1.65
CA LEU A 63 -8.65 12.50 1.79
C LEU A 63 -9.37 11.82 2.95
N ILE A 64 -9.95 10.68 2.67
CA ILE A 64 -10.60 9.88 3.68
C ILE A 64 -10.09 8.46 3.57
N ILE A 65 -9.45 7.97 4.62
CA ILE A 65 -9.01 6.60 4.68
C ILE A 65 -9.99 5.91 5.62
N GLY A 66 -11.09 5.47 5.05
CA GLY A 66 -12.15 4.85 5.82
C GLY A 66 -11.88 3.38 6.06
N ASN A 67 -12.83 2.70 6.65
CA ASN A 67 -12.68 1.28 6.88
C ASN A 67 -12.97 0.46 5.63
N ASP A 68 -13.77 0.99 4.73
CA ASP A 68 -14.14 0.25 3.54
C ASP A 68 -13.48 0.75 2.27
N SER A 69 -13.05 1.97 2.26
CA SER A 69 -12.49 2.55 1.04
C SER A 69 -11.58 3.73 1.33
N LEU A 70 -10.78 4.04 0.35
CA LEU A 70 -9.91 5.20 0.34
C LEU A 70 -10.47 6.13 -0.71
N GLU A 71 -10.71 7.37 -0.36
CA GLU A 71 -11.29 8.34 -1.28
C GLU A 71 -10.60 9.67 -1.18
N PHE A 72 -10.43 10.34 -2.29
CA PHE A 72 -9.85 11.67 -2.28
C PHE A 72 -10.00 12.29 -3.66
N LYS A 73 -9.65 13.56 -3.75
CA LYS A 73 -9.61 14.24 -5.02
C LYS A 73 -8.17 14.62 -5.26
N ALA A 74 -7.72 14.51 -6.47
CA ALA A 74 -6.35 14.86 -6.81
C ALA A 74 -6.31 15.34 -8.26
N ARG A 75 -5.25 16.04 -8.60
CA ARG A 75 -5.09 16.47 -9.95
C ARG A 75 -4.23 15.51 -10.70
N PHE A 76 -4.71 15.11 -11.88
CA PHE A 76 -3.95 14.23 -12.73
C PHE A 76 -3.77 14.99 -14.04
N SER A 77 -2.54 15.34 -14.36
CA SER A 77 -2.24 16.15 -15.52
C SER A 77 -3.02 17.45 -15.49
N GLY A 78 -3.11 18.03 -14.30
CA GLY A 78 -3.80 19.32 -14.14
C GLY A 78 -5.31 19.25 -14.04
N VAL A 79 -5.89 18.07 -14.17
CA VAL A 79 -7.34 17.93 -14.13
C VAL A 79 -7.76 17.29 -12.82
N PRO A 80 -8.65 17.93 -12.06
CA PRO A 80 -9.07 17.33 -10.79
C PRO A 80 -9.94 16.10 -11.05
N ARG A 81 -9.64 15.03 -10.35
CA ARG A 81 -10.36 13.79 -10.48
C ARG A 81 -10.67 13.21 -9.13
N GLN A 82 -11.83 12.60 -9.00
CA GLN A 82 -12.20 11.93 -7.76
C GLN A 82 -11.68 10.50 -7.85
N VAL A 83 -11.04 10.05 -6.78
CA VAL A 83 -10.48 8.71 -6.70
C VAL A 83 -11.23 7.92 -5.66
N PHE A 84 -11.58 6.70 -5.98
CA PHE A 84 -12.25 5.80 -5.05
C PHE A 84 -11.59 4.43 -5.16
N VAL A 85 -11.11 3.90 -4.06
CA VAL A 85 -10.44 2.62 -4.03
C VAL A 85 -10.98 1.78 -2.89
N PRO A 86 -11.59 0.64 -3.15
CA PRO A 86 -12.02 -0.23 -2.07
C PRO A 86 -10.80 -0.70 -1.29
N MET A 87 -10.95 -0.86 0.01
CA MET A 87 -9.83 -1.23 0.85
C MET A 87 -9.21 -2.56 0.43
N THR A 88 -10.03 -3.47 -0.10
CA THR A 88 -9.54 -4.76 -0.54
C THR A 88 -8.56 -4.67 -1.69
N HIS A 89 -8.57 -3.57 -2.42
CA HIS A 89 -7.73 -3.41 -3.60
C HIS A 89 -6.40 -2.73 -3.32
N ILE A 90 -6.16 -2.34 -2.09
CA ILE A 90 -4.90 -1.70 -1.75
C ILE A 90 -3.85 -2.76 -1.52
N LEU A 91 -2.76 -2.68 -2.26
CA LEU A 91 -1.69 -3.66 -2.21
C LEU A 91 -0.57 -3.28 -1.27
N ALA A 92 -0.31 -2.02 -1.12
CA ALA A 92 0.82 -1.58 -0.32
C ALA A 92 0.76 -0.10 -0.04
N ILE A 93 1.44 0.33 1.01
CA ILE A 93 1.64 1.74 1.27
C ILE A 93 3.10 1.91 1.66
N TYR A 94 3.76 2.90 1.13
CA TYR A 94 5.18 3.12 1.41
C TYR A 94 5.57 4.57 1.17
N GLY A 95 6.70 4.96 1.74
CA GLY A 95 7.23 6.28 1.52
C GLY A 95 7.96 6.33 0.20
N ARG A 96 7.66 7.29 -0.63
CA ARG A 96 8.31 7.40 -1.92
C ARG A 96 9.82 7.53 -1.78
N GLU A 97 10.26 8.28 -0.81
CA GLU A 97 11.68 8.61 -0.68
C GLU A 97 12.56 7.45 -0.27
N ASN A 98 12.06 6.56 0.54
CA ASN A 98 12.87 5.47 1.02
C ASN A 98 12.30 4.08 0.75
N GLY A 99 11.10 4.00 0.21
CA GLY A 99 10.50 2.71 -0.11
C GLY A 99 10.07 1.88 1.07
N GLN A 100 10.14 2.42 2.28
CA GLN A 100 9.74 1.66 3.45
C GLN A 100 8.25 1.72 3.64
N GLY A 101 7.67 0.62 3.99
CA GLY A 101 6.23 0.58 4.17
C GLY A 101 5.77 -0.83 4.40
N MET A 102 4.54 -1.12 4.03
CA MET A 102 4.03 -2.46 4.19
C MET A 102 3.15 -2.85 3.02
N ALA A 103 3.17 -4.13 2.72
CA ALA A 103 2.34 -4.69 1.67
C ALA A 103 1.25 -5.51 2.33
N PHE A 104 0.12 -5.60 1.69
CA PHE A 104 -1.02 -6.32 2.21
C PHE A 104 -1.38 -7.47 1.30
N PRO A 105 -1.82 -8.57 1.86
CA PRO A 105 -2.24 -9.67 1.02
C PRO A 105 -3.49 -9.27 0.26
N ILE A 106 -3.66 -9.79 -0.94
CA ILE A 106 -4.83 -9.48 -1.71
C ILE A 106 -5.76 -10.66 -1.82
N SER A 107 -5.81 -11.42 -0.77
CA SER A 107 -6.67 -12.59 -0.75
C SER A 107 -8.15 -12.22 -0.82
N ASP A 108 -8.47 -10.99 -0.48
CA ASP A 108 -9.86 -10.57 -0.52
C ASP A 108 -10.36 -10.28 -1.93
N ILE A 109 -9.48 -10.19 -2.89
CA ILE A 109 -9.88 -9.94 -4.25
C ILE A 109 -10.10 -11.26 -4.93
N LYS A 110 -11.27 -11.45 -5.51
CA LYS A 110 -11.53 -12.65 -6.19
C LYS A 110 -10.62 -12.79 -7.30
N HIS A 111 -9.98 -13.75 -7.56
CA HIS A 111 -9.12 -14.03 -8.68
C HIS A 111 -8.02 -13.01 -8.94
N PRO A 112 -7.21 -12.71 -7.95
CA PRO A 112 -6.11 -11.80 -8.22
C PRO A 112 -5.09 -12.57 -9.05
N PRO A 113 -4.61 -12.01 -10.13
CA PRO A 113 -3.64 -12.70 -10.95
C PRO A 113 -2.35 -12.88 -10.17
N ALA A 114 -1.80 -14.04 -10.23
CA ALA A 114 -0.57 -14.32 -9.53
C ALA A 114 0.52 -13.38 -9.93
N LYS A 115 0.51 -12.94 -11.15
CA LYS A 115 1.45 -12.02 -11.63
C LYS A 115 1.42 -10.71 -10.91
N GLU A 116 0.26 -10.19 -10.62
CA GLU A 116 0.18 -8.94 -9.93
C GLU A 116 0.61 -9.07 -8.48
N ILE A 117 0.33 -10.20 -7.87
CA ILE A 117 0.72 -10.40 -6.51
C ILE A 117 2.22 -10.40 -6.46
N LYS A 118 2.84 -11.10 -7.39
CA LYS A 118 4.26 -11.19 -7.43
C LYS A 118 4.86 -9.84 -7.70
N ALA A 119 4.30 -9.09 -8.61
CA ALA A 119 4.83 -7.79 -8.94
C ALA A 119 4.80 -6.84 -7.75
N ALA A 120 3.72 -6.86 -7.01
CA ALA A 120 3.61 -5.98 -5.86
C ALA A 120 4.63 -6.37 -4.80
N THR A 121 4.77 -7.66 -4.57
CA THR A 121 5.71 -8.14 -3.60
C THR A 121 7.13 -7.84 -4.02
N ASP A 122 7.43 -8.02 -5.28
CA ASP A 122 8.77 -7.77 -5.76
C ASP A 122 9.12 -6.29 -5.68
N LEU A 123 8.17 -5.44 -5.93
CA LEU A 123 8.42 -4.02 -5.88
C LEU A 123 8.83 -3.60 -4.48
N ILE A 124 8.10 -4.04 -3.49
CA ILE A 124 8.41 -3.71 -2.13
C ILE A 124 9.75 -4.33 -1.73
N SER A 125 9.94 -5.56 -2.06
CA SER A 125 11.18 -6.23 -1.73
C SER A 125 12.36 -5.55 -2.36
N LYS A 126 12.23 -5.15 -3.59
CA LYS A 126 13.29 -4.50 -4.26
C LYS A 126 13.65 -3.20 -3.61
N LYS A 127 12.69 -2.42 -3.20
CA LYS A 127 12.99 -1.18 -2.58
C LYS A 127 13.57 -1.36 -1.20
N MET A 128 13.20 -2.39 -0.52
CA MET A 128 13.71 -2.61 0.80
C MET A 128 15.02 -3.38 0.80
N ALA A 129 15.30 -4.03 -0.26
CA ALA A 129 16.50 -4.84 -0.35
C ALA A 129 17.79 -4.09 -0.10
N VAL A 130 17.82 -2.87 -0.56
CA VAL A 130 19.04 -2.10 -0.40
C VAL A 130 19.35 -1.91 1.05
N THR A 131 18.36 -1.66 1.83
CA THR A 131 18.56 -1.44 3.23
C THR A 131 18.72 -2.73 3.95
N SER A 132 17.97 -3.70 3.61
CA SER A 132 18.01 -4.93 4.33
C SER A 132 19.18 -5.81 4.03
N SER A 133 19.91 -5.55 2.98
CA SER A 133 21.01 -6.42 2.71
C SER A 133 22.05 -6.29 3.82
N ASP A 134 22.18 -5.12 4.38
CA ASP A 134 23.15 -4.98 5.44
C ASP A 134 22.66 -5.62 6.69
N ILE A 135 21.44 -5.47 7.01
CA ILE A 135 20.90 -6.04 8.17
C ILE A 135 20.96 -7.51 8.12
N LYS A 136 20.66 -8.09 6.99
CA LYS A 136 20.70 -9.45 6.87
C LYS A 136 22.00 -10.01 7.19
N LYS A 137 23.00 -9.44 6.78
CA LYS A 137 24.25 -9.97 7.05
C LYS A 137 24.50 -10.00 8.44
N GLU A 138 24.07 -9.15 9.21
CA GLU A 138 24.39 -9.14 10.54
C GLU A 138 23.51 -9.81 11.43
N LYS A 139 22.40 -9.96 11.21
CA LYS A 139 21.66 -10.53 12.17
C LYS A 139 20.39 -11.02 12.01
N ILE A 140 19.91 -10.96 10.96
CA ILE A 140 18.70 -11.37 10.72
C ILE A 140 18.49 -12.59 11.40
N THR A 141 19.36 -13.43 11.24
CA THR A 141 19.15 -14.66 11.80
C THR A 141 19.30 -14.61 13.24
N PRO A 142 20.23 -14.02 13.70
CA PRO A 142 20.48 -14.04 15.10
C PRO A 142 19.32 -13.57 15.89
N ILE A 143 18.73 -12.57 15.48
CA ILE A 143 17.64 -12.07 16.19
C ILE A 143 16.62 -13.05 16.44
N LEU A 144 16.16 -13.68 15.49
CA LEU A 144 15.18 -14.63 15.66
C LEU A 144 15.61 -15.74 16.47
N LYS A 145 16.76 -16.21 16.26
CA LYS A 145 17.18 -17.27 16.97
C LYS A 145 17.50 -16.95 18.30
N ARG A 146 18.04 -15.87 18.55
CA ARG A 146 18.48 -15.62 19.82
C ARG A 146 17.43 -15.50 20.70
N VAL A 147 16.35 -15.25 20.22
CA VAL A 147 15.30 -15.13 21.07
C VAL A 147 15.15 -16.40 21.78
N LYS A 148 15.62 -17.36 21.25
CA LYS A 148 15.44 -18.58 21.86
C LYS A 148 16.35 -18.80 22.86
#